data_cbfda3cc5f7eaf6ec51eee2ddeff8e50
#
_entry.id   cbfda3cc5f7eaf6ec51eee2ddeff8e50
#
_cell.length_a   1.000
_cell.length_b   1.000
_cell.length_c   1.000
_cell.angle_alpha   90.00
_cell.angle_beta   90.00
_cell.angle_gamma   90.00
#
_symmetry.space_group_name_H-M   'P 1'
#
loop_
_entity.id
_entity.type
_entity.pdbx_description
1 polymer ?
#
loop_
_entity_poly.entity_id
_entity_poly.type
_entity_poly.pdbx_seq_one_letter_code
_entity_poly.pdbx_strand_id
1 'polypeptide(L)'
;MKSLFLSSLLALGLLAVPAQAAEYPAKPITLMTAFNAGGGSDVSHRLLEKFAKGVFDQPIVVTYKAGAGGEIGWTWLVGAKADGYTIGGVDLPHIVLQPMLRPEGQPGYKTEQLSPLCGLVYDANVVMVPEDGPYKTFKDLIEYAKANPGKVKVATVGKLTGDHIFLMQIEKLTGAKFTQVPYSGSGKAIPALLSGEVDAYFGSGSSFLRMEKTRGLAIGSKERYELCPDVPTFIEQGYAIESGKYRGLATPQNIPAEARQYLETKFAELCANPEYQKAVKSSGLMPQFQTGKAFGEIIRTEGEQAKKILEAYGLLK
;
A
#
# COMPACT_ATOMS: atom_id res chain seq x y z
N MET A 1 33.43 -56.05 -63.82
CA MET A 1 34.03 -55.51 -62.62
C MET A 1 33.03 -54.48 -62.06
N LYS A 2 32.31 -54.87 -61.01
CA LYS A 2 31.30 -54.02 -60.38
C LYS A 2 31.86 -53.66 -59.02
N SER A 3 32.13 -52.34 -58.81
CA SER A 3 32.58 -51.75 -57.52
C SER A 3 31.35 -51.35 -56.70
N LEU A 4 31.18 -52.00 -55.55
CA LEU A 4 30.21 -51.64 -54.55
C LEU A 4 30.79 -50.46 -53.75
N PHE A 5 30.10 -49.31 -53.78
CA PHE A 5 30.31 -48.18 -52.80
C PHE A 5 29.40 -48.41 -51.59
N LEU A 6 30.02 -48.72 -50.49
CA LEU A 6 29.36 -48.83 -49.18
C LEU A 6 29.29 -47.46 -48.53
N SER A 7 28.13 -46.81 -48.56
CA SER A 7 27.92 -45.50 -47.90
C SER A 7 27.54 -45.75 -46.40
N SER A 8 28.47 -45.50 -45.51
CA SER A 8 28.21 -45.51 -44.06
C SER A 8 27.50 -44.22 -43.64
N LEU A 9 26.20 -44.31 -43.35
CA LEU A 9 25.42 -43.23 -42.74
C LEU A 9 25.73 -43.20 -41.25
N LEU A 10 26.53 -42.21 -40.81
CA LEU A 10 26.79 -41.96 -39.40
C LEU A 10 25.60 -41.17 -38.81
N ALA A 11 24.68 -41.90 -38.13
CA ALA A 11 23.58 -41.28 -37.41
C ALA A 11 24.13 -40.58 -36.14
N LEU A 12 24.31 -39.26 -36.20
CA LEU A 12 24.62 -38.42 -35.02
C LEU A 12 23.33 -38.30 -34.19
N GLY A 13 23.16 -39.15 -33.17
CA GLY A 13 22.12 -39.00 -32.17
C GLY A 13 22.37 -37.74 -31.33
N LEU A 14 21.63 -36.66 -31.62
CA LEU A 14 21.55 -35.51 -30.68
C LEU A 14 20.91 -36.01 -29.38
N LEU A 15 21.74 -36.26 -28.36
CA LEU A 15 21.27 -36.39 -26.98
C LEU A 15 20.73 -34.99 -26.57
N ALA A 16 19.42 -34.79 -26.68
CA ALA A 16 18.74 -33.67 -26.06
C ALA A 16 18.90 -33.81 -24.54
N VAL A 17 19.89 -33.16 -23.98
CA VAL A 17 19.99 -32.99 -22.54
C VAL A 17 18.75 -32.18 -22.12
N PRO A 18 17.86 -32.70 -21.24
CA PRO A 18 16.76 -31.92 -20.77
C PRO A 18 17.35 -30.66 -20.09
N ALA A 19 17.04 -29.47 -20.62
CA ALA A 19 17.37 -28.23 -19.96
C ALA A 19 16.63 -28.27 -18.63
N GLN A 20 17.36 -28.54 -17.56
CA GLN A 20 16.84 -28.46 -16.20
C GLN A 20 16.40 -27.01 -16.01
N ALA A 21 15.09 -26.78 -15.94
CA ALA A 21 14.56 -25.45 -15.67
C ALA A 21 15.22 -24.97 -14.37
N ALA A 22 15.84 -23.79 -14.42
CA ALA A 22 16.48 -23.23 -13.23
C ALA A 22 15.43 -23.11 -12.12
N GLU A 23 15.71 -23.70 -10.97
CA GLU A 23 14.83 -23.68 -9.80
C GLU A 23 14.48 -22.23 -9.43
N TYR A 24 13.22 -21.94 -9.24
CA TYR A 24 12.77 -20.60 -8.86
C TYR A 24 13.00 -20.37 -7.35
N PRO A 25 13.58 -19.21 -6.93
CA PRO A 25 14.08 -18.08 -7.72
C PRO A 25 15.58 -18.23 -8.06
N ALA A 26 15.99 -17.98 -9.31
CA ALA A 26 17.38 -17.97 -9.74
C ALA A 26 18.05 -16.57 -9.76
N LYS A 27 17.29 -15.52 -9.48
CA LYS A 27 17.75 -14.11 -9.49
C LYS A 27 16.96 -13.27 -8.49
N PRO A 28 17.42 -12.04 -8.13
CA PRO A 28 16.72 -11.16 -7.22
C PRO A 28 15.28 -10.87 -7.63
N ILE A 29 14.38 -10.74 -6.63
CA ILE A 29 12.97 -10.43 -6.79
C ILE A 29 12.78 -8.92 -6.58
N THR A 30 12.16 -8.24 -7.54
CA THR A 30 11.85 -6.81 -7.46
C THR A 30 10.54 -6.60 -6.69
N LEU A 31 10.58 -5.79 -5.63
CA LEU A 31 9.41 -5.31 -4.90
C LEU A 31 9.17 -3.83 -5.24
N MET A 32 8.13 -3.56 -6.04
CA MET A 32 7.74 -2.22 -6.43
C MET A 32 6.91 -1.54 -5.33
N THR A 33 7.29 -0.32 -4.96
CA THR A 33 6.55 0.59 -4.08
C THR A 33 5.92 1.70 -4.92
N ALA A 34 4.59 1.87 -4.81
CA ALA A 34 3.83 2.85 -5.59
C ALA A 34 3.87 4.29 -5.03
N PHE A 35 4.57 4.50 -3.93
CA PHE A 35 4.72 5.78 -3.23
C PHE A 35 6.19 6.14 -2.98
N ASN A 36 6.45 7.38 -2.58
CA ASN A 36 7.81 7.85 -2.29
C ASN A 36 8.38 7.15 -1.03
N ALA A 37 9.71 7.11 -0.96
CA ALA A 37 10.45 6.68 0.22
C ALA A 37 10.06 7.47 1.47
N GLY A 38 10.18 6.84 2.65
CA GLY A 38 9.86 7.41 3.97
C GLY A 38 8.38 7.33 4.35
N GLY A 39 7.49 6.83 3.49
CA GLY A 39 6.08 6.57 3.80
C GLY A 39 5.84 5.20 4.43
N GLY A 40 4.60 4.93 4.88
CA GLY A 40 4.24 3.65 5.50
C GLY A 40 4.45 2.44 4.59
N SER A 41 4.17 2.57 3.28
CA SER A 41 4.42 1.50 2.30
C SER A 41 5.91 1.21 2.16
N ASP A 42 6.76 2.25 2.10
CA ASP A 42 8.21 2.09 2.06
C ASP A 42 8.74 1.39 3.30
N VAL A 43 8.31 1.83 4.49
CA VAL A 43 8.72 1.21 5.76
C VAL A 43 8.35 -0.26 5.79
N SER A 44 7.13 -0.64 5.41
CA SER A 44 6.69 -2.03 5.33
C SER A 44 7.57 -2.85 4.37
N HIS A 45 7.84 -2.31 3.18
CA HIS A 45 8.64 -3.01 2.16
C HIS A 45 10.12 -3.11 2.53
N ARG A 46 10.70 -2.09 3.19
CA ARG A 46 12.07 -2.15 3.69
C ARG A 46 12.24 -3.15 4.84
N LEU A 47 11.22 -3.32 5.67
CA LEU A 47 11.20 -4.38 6.66
C LEU A 47 11.17 -5.76 5.98
N LEU A 48 10.34 -5.97 4.95
CA LEU A 48 10.37 -7.21 4.16
C LEU A 48 11.75 -7.45 3.55
N GLU A 49 12.33 -6.46 2.88
CA GLU A 49 13.68 -6.56 2.28
C GLU A 49 14.74 -6.96 3.31
N LYS A 50 14.69 -6.34 4.51
CA LYS A 50 15.61 -6.63 5.61
C LYS A 50 15.47 -8.08 6.11
N PHE A 51 14.26 -8.51 6.39
CA PHE A 51 13.97 -9.81 6.99
C PHE A 51 13.87 -10.95 5.97
N ALA A 52 13.80 -10.65 4.67
CA ALA A 52 13.88 -11.65 3.62
C ALA A 52 15.24 -12.38 3.60
N LYS A 53 16.30 -11.74 4.10
CA LYS A 53 17.63 -12.38 4.25
C LYS A 53 17.50 -13.56 5.23
N GLY A 54 17.86 -14.75 4.76
CA GLY A 54 17.76 -15.99 5.54
C GLY A 54 16.42 -16.70 5.47
N VAL A 55 15.41 -16.10 4.79
CA VAL A 55 14.12 -16.73 4.49
C VAL A 55 14.01 -17.03 2.99
N PHE A 56 14.36 -16.07 2.15
CA PHE A 56 14.34 -16.17 0.70
C PHE A 56 15.71 -16.61 0.17
N ASP A 57 15.72 -17.45 -0.86
CA ASP A 57 16.95 -17.94 -1.51
C ASP A 57 17.62 -16.87 -2.39
N GLN A 58 16.86 -15.83 -2.77
CA GLN A 58 17.34 -14.66 -3.51
C GLN A 58 16.92 -13.37 -2.83
N PRO A 59 17.68 -12.27 -2.98
CA PRO A 59 17.34 -11.00 -2.39
C PRO A 59 16.01 -10.43 -2.91
N ILE A 60 15.25 -9.81 -2.01
CA ILE A 60 14.17 -8.88 -2.40
C ILE A 60 14.79 -7.49 -2.53
N VAL A 61 14.51 -6.78 -3.63
CA VAL A 61 15.04 -5.44 -3.92
C VAL A 61 13.88 -4.46 -4.08
N VAL A 62 13.81 -3.48 -3.18
CA VAL A 62 12.76 -2.45 -3.21
C VAL A 62 13.06 -1.41 -4.28
N THR A 63 12.07 -1.12 -5.12
CA THR A 63 12.11 -0.08 -6.17
C THR A 63 10.89 0.83 -6.06
N TYR A 64 10.95 2.04 -6.66
CA TYR A 64 9.89 3.03 -6.54
C TYR A 64 9.31 3.42 -7.89
N LYS A 65 7.98 3.45 -7.98
CA LYS A 65 7.20 3.96 -9.11
C LYS A 65 6.09 4.87 -8.56
N ALA A 66 6.50 5.97 -7.94
CA ALA A 66 5.58 6.86 -7.25
C ALA A 66 4.91 7.86 -8.19
N GLY A 67 3.67 8.24 -7.86
CA GLY A 67 2.92 9.31 -8.53
C GLY A 67 1.47 8.96 -8.80
N ALA A 68 0.67 9.98 -9.10
CA ALA A 68 -0.77 9.88 -9.39
C ALA A 68 -1.57 9.04 -8.36
N GLY A 69 -1.26 9.20 -7.06
CA GLY A 69 -1.94 8.43 -6.01
C GLY A 69 -1.64 6.92 -6.01
N GLY A 70 -0.53 6.50 -6.63
CA GLY A 70 -0.10 5.11 -6.79
C GLY A 70 -0.36 4.54 -8.19
N GLU A 71 -1.17 5.20 -9.02
CA GLU A 71 -1.57 4.71 -10.35
C GLU A 71 -0.38 4.39 -11.25
N ILE A 72 0.67 5.21 -11.23
CA ILE A 72 1.88 4.98 -12.03
C ILE A 72 2.52 3.63 -11.68
N GLY A 73 2.63 3.33 -10.40
CA GLY A 73 3.22 2.07 -9.92
C GLY A 73 2.38 0.86 -10.31
N TRP A 74 1.08 0.90 -10.10
CA TRP A 74 0.19 -0.24 -10.40
C TRP A 74 0.00 -0.46 -11.90
N THR A 75 -0.05 0.60 -12.71
CA THR A 75 -0.03 0.50 -14.18
C THR A 75 1.25 -0.18 -14.67
N TRP A 76 2.39 0.21 -14.10
CA TRP A 76 3.67 -0.44 -14.40
C TRP A 76 3.68 -1.92 -13.98
N LEU A 77 3.12 -2.24 -12.81
CA LEU A 77 3.06 -3.62 -12.30
C LEU A 77 2.20 -4.52 -13.19
N VAL A 78 1.05 -4.04 -13.64
CA VAL A 78 0.17 -4.79 -14.58
C VAL A 78 0.88 -5.11 -15.88
N GLY A 79 1.72 -4.21 -16.38
CA GLY A 79 2.53 -4.41 -17.58
C GLY A 79 3.84 -5.19 -17.37
N ALA A 80 4.16 -5.56 -16.12
CA ALA A 80 5.39 -6.29 -15.82
C ALA A 80 5.30 -7.75 -16.27
N LYS A 81 6.47 -8.38 -16.51
CA LYS A 81 6.54 -9.78 -16.91
C LYS A 81 5.97 -10.68 -15.81
N ALA A 82 5.07 -11.58 -16.19
CA ALA A 82 4.43 -12.53 -15.28
C ALA A 82 5.32 -13.78 -15.05
N ASP A 83 6.55 -13.57 -14.56
CA ASP A 83 7.52 -14.63 -14.29
C ASP A 83 7.80 -14.85 -12.80
N GLY A 84 7.08 -14.14 -11.92
CA GLY A 84 7.25 -14.22 -10.48
C GLY A 84 8.37 -13.31 -9.91
N TYR A 85 9.22 -12.70 -10.75
CA TYR A 85 10.34 -11.85 -10.28
C TYR A 85 9.96 -10.38 -10.08
N THR A 86 8.71 -10.02 -10.36
CA THR A 86 8.17 -8.69 -10.08
C THR A 86 6.93 -8.82 -9.21
N ILE A 87 7.00 -8.26 -8.02
CA ILE A 87 5.87 -8.12 -7.10
C ILE A 87 5.67 -6.64 -6.80
N GLY A 88 4.47 -6.25 -6.42
CA GLY A 88 4.16 -4.86 -6.12
C GLY A 88 3.42 -4.71 -4.81
N GLY A 89 3.72 -3.63 -4.10
CA GLY A 89 2.96 -3.21 -2.94
C GLY A 89 1.56 -2.75 -3.32
N VAL A 90 0.58 -3.22 -2.56
CA VAL A 90 -0.84 -2.87 -2.68
C VAL A 90 -1.26 -2.10 -1.44
N ASP A 91 -1.83 -0.91 -1.65
CA ASP A 91 -2.36 -0.06 -0.59
C ASP A 91 -3.87 0.13 -0.78
N LEU A 92 -4.67 -0.40 0.14
CA LEU A 92 -6.11 -0.18 0.20
C LEU A 92 -6.43 1.03 1.09
N PRO A 93 -7.46 1.81 0.74
CA PRO A 93 -8.35 1.64 -0.42
C PRO A 93 -7.81 2.27 -1.73
N HIS A 94 -6.60 2.78 -1.78
CA HIS A 94 -6.06 3.54 -2.92
C HIS A 94 -6.15 2.79 -4.25
N ILE A 95 -5.75 1.51 -4.27
CA ILE A 95 -5.70 0.70 -5.50
C ILE A 95 -7.08 0.43 -6.11
N VAL A 96 -8.13 0.39 -5.30
CA VAL A 96 -9.51 0.22 -5.78
C VAL A 96 -10.16 1.55 -6.15
N LEU A 97 -9.78 2.66 -5.50
CA LEU A 97 -10.32 3.98 -5.75
C LEU A 97 -9.87 4.57 -7.10
N GLN A 98 -8.58 4.40 -7.46
CA GLN A 98 -8.02 5.01 -8.66
C GLN A 98 -8.78 4.62 -9.94
N PRO A 99 -9.03 3.33 -10.24
CA PRO A 99 -9.80 2.95 -11.42
C PRO A 99 -11.24 3.46 -11.41
N MET A 100 -11.88 3.52 -10.23
CA MET A 100 -13.29 3.97 -10.09
C MET A 100 -13.48 5.46 -10.36
N LEU A 101 -12.45 6.26 -10.08
CA LEU A 101 -12.50 7.73 -10.15
C LEU A 101 -11.92 8.29 -11.46
N ARG A 102 -11.43 7.43 -12.35
CA ARG A 102 -10.99 7.83 -13.69
C ARG A 102 -12.17 7.87 -14.67
N PRO A 103 -12.11 8.74 -15.69
CA PRO A 103 -13.06 8.70 -16.79
C PRO A 103 -13.11 7.30 -17.42
N GLU A 104 -14.29 6.91 -17.87
CA GLU A 104 -14.47 5.61 -18.54
C GLU A 104 -13.52 5.48 -19.73
N GLY A 105 -12.84 4.33 -19.83
CA GLY A 105 -11.82 4.05 -20.85
C GLY A 105 -10.42 4.60 -20.56
N GLN A 106 -10.19 5.26 -19.41
CA GLN A 106 -8.89 5.85 -19.09
C GLN A 106 -8.17 5.31 -17.82
N PRO A 107 -8.62 4.24 -17.11
CA PRO A 107 -7.80 3.71 -16.04
C PRO A 107 -6.50 3.14 -16.62
N GLY A 108 -5.36 3.53 -16.06
CA GLY A 108 -4.06 2.97 -16.42
C GLY A 108 -3.95 1.48 -16.08
N TYR A 109 -4.81 0.98 -15.17
CA TYR A 109 -4.95 -0.42 -14.77
C TYR A 109 -6.36 -0.71 -14.30
N LYS A 110 -6.70 -2.00 -14.19
CA LYS A 110 -7.87 -2.50 -13.46
C LYS A 110 -7.37 -3.38 -12.31
N THR A 111 -8.02 -3.29 -11.15
CA THR A 111 -7.61 -4.05 -9.95
C THR A 111 -7.58 -5.56 -10.21
N GLU A 112 -8.50 -6.06 -11.04
CA GLU A 112 -8.62 -7.46 -11.43
C GLU A 112 -7.47 -7.97 -12.32
N GLN A 113 -6.61 -7.07 -12.84
CA GLN A 113 -5.41 -7.45 -13.59
C GLN A 113 -4.23 -7.81 -12.68
N LEU A 114 -4.39 -7.65 -11.37
CA LEU A 114 -3.43 -8.03 -10.36
C LEU A 114 -3.90 -9.27 -9.60
N SER A 115 -2.96 -10.11 -9.21
CA SER A 115 -3.21 -11.31 -8.42
C SER A 115 -2.72 -11.08 -6.98
N PRO A 116 -3.63 -10.97 -5.97
CA PRO A 116 -3.24 -10.79 -4.58
C PRO A 116 -2.33 -11.92 -4.10
N LEU A 117 -1.22 -11.57 -3.45
CA LEU A 117 -0.22 -12.52 -2.95
C LEU A 117 -0.35 -12.71 -1.43
N CYS A 118 -0.39 -11.63 -0.68
CA CYS A 118 -0.67 -11.62 0.78
C CYS A 118 -0.99 -10.22 1.27
N GLY A 119 -1.76 -10.14 2.37
CA GLY A 119 -1.84 -8.95 3.23
C GLY A 119 -0.73 -9.00 4.27
N LEU A 120 -0.21 -7.84 4.65
CA LEU A 120 0.94 -7.71 5.54
C LEU A 120 0.60 -6.99 6.83
N VAL A 121 0.03 -5.79 6.71
CA VAL A 121 -0.17 -4.87 7.83
C VAL A 121 -1.44 -4.04 7.66
N TYR A 122 -1.97 -3.58 8.79
CA TYR A 122 -2.97 -2.52 8.86
C TYR A 122 -2.36 -1.24 9.45
N ASP A 123 -2.83 -0.08 9.02
CA ASP A 123 -2.31 1.24 9.42
C ASP A 123 -3.48 2.23 9.52
N ALA A 124 -3.99 2.44 10.75
CA ALA A 124 -5.11 3.34 11.00
C ALA A 124 -4.79 4.79 10.58
N ASN A 125 -5.77 5.52 10.09
CA ASN A 125 -5.61 6.94 9.77
C ASN A 125 -5.63 7.78 11.05
N VAL A 126 -4.81 8.85 11.06
CA VAL A 126 -4.70 9.82 12.16
C VAL A 126 -4.84 11.23 11.61
N VAL A 127 -5.56 12.07 12.34
CA VAL A 127 -5.54 13.53 12.15
C VAL A 127 -4.37 14.08 12.96
N MET A 128 -3.38 14.65 12.29
CA MET A 128 -2.14 15.16 12.85
C MET A 128 -2.03 16.67 12.67
N VAL A 129 -1.55 17.37 13.71
CA VAL A 129 -1.25 18.81 13.69
C VAL A 129 0.12 19.06 14.33
N PRO A 130 0.77 20.22 14.12
CA PRO A 130 1.96 20.59 14.87
C PRO A 130 1.65 20.62 16.38
N GLU A 131 2.57 20.12 17.22
CA GLU A 131 2.39 20.04 18.67
C GLU A 131 2.14 21.40 19.31
N ASP A 132 2.89 22.42 18.89
CA ASP A 132 2.78 23.80 19.35
C ASP A 132 1.70 24.61 18.61
N GLY A 133 0.99 23.98 17.66
CA GLY A 133 -0.06 24.60 16.87
C GLY A 133 -1.29 25.00 17.70
N PRO A 134 -2.23 25.75 17.11
CA PRO A 134 -3.41 26.28 17.80
C PRO A 134 -4.43 25.20 18.17
N TYR A 135 -4.42 24.03 17.49
CA TYR A 135 -5.40 22.98 17.69
C TYR A 135 -4.89 21.96 18.71
N LYS A 136 -5.52 21.88 19.88
CA LYS A 136 -5.15 20.93 20.95
C LYS A 136 -6.02 19.68 20.95
N THR A 137 -7.25 19.78 20.43
CA THR A 137 -8.22 18.71 20.30
C THR A 137 -8.79 18.64 18.88
N PHE A 138 -9.40 17.51 18.52
CA PHE A 138 -10.10 17.40 17.24
C PHE A 138 -11.26 18.40 17.16
N LYS A 139 -11.94 18.65 18.28
CA LYS A 139 -13.00 19.65 18.37
C LYS A 139 -12.51 21.05 18.01
N ASP A 140 -11.35 21.50 18.52
CA ASP A 140 -10.79 22.82 18.20
C ASP A 140 -10.58 22.98 16.69
N LEU A 141 -10.00 21.95 16.04
CA LEU A 141 -9.77 21.95 14.61
C LEU A 141 -11.09 22.07 13.83
N ILE A 142 -12.11 21.29 14.22
CA ILE A 142 -13.41 21.29 13.56
C ILE A 142 -14.16 22.61 13.76
N GLU A 143 -14.19 23.15 14.96
CA GLU A 143 -14.85 24.45 15.25
C GLU A 143 -14.19 25.58 14.47
N TYR A 144 -12.86 25.62 14.43
CA TYR A 144 -12.15 26.63 13.63
C TYR A 144 -12.45 26.46 12.12
N ALA A 145 -12.39 25.24 11.59
CA ALA A 145 -12.66 25.00 10.18
C ALA A 145 -14.12 25.29 9.76
N LYS A 146 -15.09 25.15 10.67
CA LYS A 146 -16.48 25.59 10.46
C LYS A 146 -16.60 27.10 10.43
N ALA A 147 -15.95 27.79 11.37
CA ALA A 147 -15.95 29.25 11.44
C ALA A 147 -15.18 29.90 10.28
N ASN A 148 -14.21 29.19 9.71
CA ASN A 148 -13.31 29.68 8.66
C ASN A 148 -13.23 28.67 7.48
N PRO A 149 -14.30 28.48 6.70
CA PRO A 149 -14.35 27.48 5.64
C PRO A 149 -13.18 27.60 4.64
N GLY A 150 -12.47 26.50 4.40
CA GLY A 150 -11.34 26.43 3.47
C GLY A 150 -10.05 27.13 3.92
N LYS A 151 -9.98 27.68 5.13
CA LYS A 151 -8.74 28.31 5.63
C LYS A 151 -7.73 27.28 6.14
N VAL A 152 -8.18 26.16 6.69
CA VAL A 152 -7.29 25.09 7.16
C VAL A 152 -6.80 24.27 5.96
N LYS A 153 -5.47 24.29 5.75
CA LYS A 153 -4.80 23.49 4.72
C LYS A 153 -4.47 22.11 5.27
N VAL A 154 -4.91 21.07 4.59
CA VAL A 154 -4.73 19.67 5.00
C VAL A 154 -3.89 18.94 3.97
N ALA A 155 -2.72 18.44 4.38
CA ALA A 155 -1.94 17.53 3.57
C ALA A 155 -2.64 16.16 3.43
N THR A 156 -2.59 15.58 2.25
CA THR A 156 -3.01 14.20 1.95
C THR A 156 -2.03 13.54 0.98
N VAL A 157 -2.03 12.21 0.91
CA VAL A 157 -1.17 11.45 -0.02
C VAL A 157 -1.85 11.33 -1.40
N GLY A 158 -2.05 12.48 -2.07
CA GLY A 158 -2.62 12.56 -3.41
C GLY A 158 -4.13 12.82 -3.44
N LYS A 159 -4.63 13.13 -4.64
CA LYS A 159 -6.06 13.19 -4.93
C LYS A 159 -6.61 11.79 -5.20
N LEU A 160 -7.90 11.57 -4.91
CA LEU A 160 -8.57 10.30 -5.19
C LEU A 160 -7.91 9.10 -4.49
N THR A 161 -7.44 9.32 -3.27
CA THR A 161 -6.80 8.31 -2.42
C THR A 161 -7.61 8.09 -1.16
N GLY A 162 -7.24 7.09 -0.35
CA GLY A 162 -7.85 6.86 0.96
C GLY A 162 -7.78 8.07 1.87
N ASP A 163 -6.68 8.83 1.84
CA ASP A 163 -6.54 10.07 2.64
C ASP A 163 -7.53 11.15 2.20
N HIS A 164 -7.77 11.28 0.88
CA HIS A 164 -8.78 12.20 0.37
C HIS A 164 -10.20 11.79 0.78
N ILE A 165 -10.53 10.50 0.68
CA ILE A 165 -11.81 9.97 1.16
C ILE A 165 -11.97 10.20 2.66
N PHE A 166 -10.92 9.98 3.45
CA PHE A 166 -10.91 10.22 4.88
C PHE A 166 -11.18 11.70 5.22
N LEU A 167 -10.54 12.64 4.51
CA LEU A 167 -10.82 14.06 4.64
C LEU A 167 -12.29 14.37 4.33
N MET A 168 -12.82 13.84 3.23
CA MET A 168 -14.21 14.02 2.83
C MET A 168 -15.18 13.47 3.87
N GLN A 169 -14.93 12.28 4.43
CA GLN A 169 -15.72 11.71 5.52
C GLN A 169 -15.81 12.66 6.72
N ILE A 170 -14.67 13.22 7.13
CA ILE A 170 -14.61 14.20 8.21
C ILE A 170 -15.45 15.45 7.85
N GLU A 171 -15.30 15.99 6.64
CA GLU A 171 -16.08 17.14 6.19
C GLU A 171 -17.59 16.87 6.24
N LYS A 172 -18.02 15.70 5.75
CA LYS A 172 -19.44 15.33 5.70
C LYS A 172 -20.05 15.18 7.10
N LEU A 173 -19.33 14.49 8.00
CA LEU A 173 -19.84 14.21 9.34
C LEU A 173 -19.81 15.44 10.24
N THR A 174 -18.86 16.34 10.03
CA THR A 174 -18.67 17.51 10.89
C THR A 174 -19.25 18.80 10.34
N GLY A 175 -19.43 18.90 9.02
CA GLY A 175 -19.77 20.15 8.32
C GLY A 175 -18.60 21.12 8.16
N ALA A 176 -17.39 20.77 8.64
CA ALA A 176 -16.18 21.53 8.40
C ALA A 176 -15.79 21.55 6.91
N LYS A 177 -15.00 22.55 6.48
CA LYS A 177 -14.45 22.65 5.13
C LYS A 177 -12.97 22.93 5.18
N PHE A 178 -12.20 22.11 4.47
CA PHE A 178 -10.74 22.15 4.42
C PHE A 178 -10.24 22.46 3.00
N THR A 179 -9.01 22.98 2.90
CA THR A 179 -8.28 23.05 1.62
C THR A 179 -7.31 21.88 1.54
N GLN A 180 -7.59 20.92 0.68
CA GLN A 180 -6.72 19.79 0.43
C GLN A 180 -5.44 20.22 -0.30
N VAL A 181 -4.27 19.84 0.23
CA VAL A 181 -2.96 19.96 -0.43
C VAL A 181 -2.40 18.55 -0.69
N PRO A 182 -2.45 18.04 -1.94
CA PRO A 182 -2.04 16.68 -2.25
C PRO A 182 -0.53 16.56 -2.47
N TYR A 183 0.11 15.60 -1.81
CA TYR A 183 1.52 15.23 -1.97
C TYR A 183 1.65 13.84 -2.60
N SER A 184 2.79 13.51 -3.22
CA SER A 184 3.04 12.22 -3.85
C SER A 184 3.36 11.09 -2.87
N GLY A 185 3.31 11.35 -1.55
CA GLY A 185 3.56 10.39 -0.48
C GLY A 185 3.78 11.07 0.85
N SER A 186 3.69 10.30 1.95
CA SER A 186 3.90 10.80 3.32
C SER A 186 5.30 11.39 3.50
N GLY A 187 6.32 10.86 2.78
CA GLY A 187 7.68 11.39 2.81
C GLY A 187 7.80 12.86 2.38
N LYS A 188 6.80 13.40 1.66
CA LYS A 188 6.69 14.84 1.31
C LYS A 188 5.67 15.59 2.16
N ALA A 189 4.57 14.93 2.55
CA ALA A 189 3.53 15.54 3.37
C ALA A 189 4.02 15.86 4.79
N ILE A 190 4.88 15.01 5.37
CA ILE A 190 5.46 15.20 6.71
C ILE A 190 6.29 16.48 6.82
N PRO A 191 7.29 16.72 5.95
CA PRO A 191 8.04 17.99 5.99
C PRO A 191 7.16 19.22 5.81
N ALA A 192 6.12 19.14 4.98
CA ALA A 192 5.18 20.25 4.77
C ALA A 192 4.39 20.59 6.04
N LEU A 193 3.98 19.59 6.83
CA LEU A 193 3.36 19.83 8.15
C LEU A 193 4.34 20.45 9.13
N LEU A 194 5.55 19.92 9.24
CA LEU A 194 6.56 20.40 10.20
C LEU A 194 7.09 21.80 9.89
N SER A 195 7.07 22.20 8.60
CA SER A 195 7.47 23.55 8.18
C SER A 195 6.34 24.58 8.28
N GLY A 196 5.11 24.17 8.58
CA GLY A 196 3.94 25.05 8.61
C GLY A 196 3.39 25.42 7.21
N GLU A 197 3.80 24.73 6.14
CA GLU A 197 3.22 24.90 4.81
C GLU A 197 1.73 24.49 4.80
N VAL A 198 1.39 23.48 5.61
CA VAL A 198 0.01 23.04 5.89
C VAL A 198 -0.26 23.01 7.39
N ASP A 199 -1.54 23.14 7.76
CA ASP A 199 -1.99 23.23 9.16
C ASP A 199 -2.22 21.85 9.79
N ALA A 200 -2.55 20.86 8.97
CA ALA A 200 -2.82 19.48 9.40
C ALA A 200 -2.37 18.49 8.33
N TYR A 201 -2.14 17.24 8.77
CA TYR A 201 -1.97 16.09 7.86
C TYR A 201 -2.98 15.00 8.25
N PHE A 202 -3.83 14.62 7.30
CA PHE A 202 -4.76 13.51 7.46
C PHE A 202 -4.15 12.30 6.76
N GLY A 203 -3.53 11.43 7.55
CA GLY A 203 -2.71 10.35 7.00
C GLY A 203 -2.59 9.17 7.96
N SER A 204 -1.56 8.34 7.77
CA SER A 204 -1.41 7.09 8.49
C SER A 204 -0.79 7.23 9.87
N GLY A 205 -1.23 6.38 10.82
CA GLY A 205 -0.70 6.29 12.17
C GLY A 205 0.79 5.95 12.21
N SER A 206 1.26 5.10 11.28
CA SER A 206 2.68 4.82 11.12
C SER A 206 3.51 6.06 10.76
N SER A 207 2.92 7.04 10.06
CA SER A 207 3.57 8.32 9.82
C SER A 207 3.60 9.16 11.09
N PHE A 208 2.48 9.22 11.84
CA PHE A 208 2.38 9.94 13.11
C PHE A 208 3.42 9.47 14.12
N LEU A 209 3.55 8.17 14.34
CA LEU A 209 4.46 7.59 15.34
C LEU A 209 5.95 7.80 15.03
N ARG A 210 6.29 8.17 13.80
CA ARG A 210 7.67 8.52 13.40
C ARG A 210 7.94 10.01 13.39
N MET A 211 6.94 10.82 13.71
CA MET A 211 7.07 12.28 13.74
C MET A 211 7.19 12.79 15.17
N GLU A 212 8.28 13.46 15.46
CA GLU A 212 8.40 14.30 16.63
C GLU A 212 7.67 15.63 16.39
N LYS A 213 7.31 16.34 17.47
CA LYS A 213 6.68 17.67 17.44
C LYS A 213 5.32 17.71 16.71
N THR A 214 4.60 16.59 16.75
CA THR A 214 3.23 16.53 16.24
C THR A 214 2.29 15.97 17.29
N ARG A 215 1.03 16.39 17.21
CA ARG A 215 -0.08 15.94 18.05
C ARG A 215 -1.07 15.17 17.20
N GLY A 216 -1.43 13.95 17.63
CA GLY A 216 -2.56 13.22 17.09
C GLY A 216 -3.85 13.69 17.76
N LEU A 217 -4.81 14.15 16.97
CA LEU A 217 -6.10 14.64 17.48
C LEU A 217 -7.18 13.58 17.50
N ALA A 218 -7.14 12.62 16.57
CA ALA A 218 -8.06 11.50 16.49
C ALA A 218 -7.46 10.39 15.62
N ILE A 219 -7.74 9.12 15.97
CA ILE A 219 -7.31 7.94 15.21
C ILE A 219 -8.53 7.14 14.73
N GLY A 220 -8.43 6.57 13.51
CA GLY A 220 -9.48 5.82 12.84
C GLY A 220 -9.56 4.34 13.17
N SER A 221 -9.07 3.90 14.33
CA SER A 221 -9.21 2.53 14.81
C SER A 221 -10.44 2.37 15.72
N LYS A 222 -10.93 1.13 15.88
CA LYS A 222 -12.03 0.81 16.81
C LYS A 222 -11.67 1.13 18.24
N GLU A 223 -10.44 0.79 18.63
CA GLU A 223 -9.89 0.97 19.95
C GLU A 223 -8.63 1.84 19.84
N ARG A 224 -8.21 2.44 20.96
CA ARG A 224 -6.96 3.21 21.00
C ARG A 224 -5.79 2.35 20.59
N TYR A 225 -4.89 2.95 19.86
CA TYR A 225 -3.72 2.26 19.34
C TYR A 225 -2.68 2.10 20.46
N GLU A 226 -2.23 0.88 20.69
CA GLU A 226 -1.27 0.50 21.75
C GLU A 226 0.00 1.39 21.74
N LEU A 227 0.43 1.85 20.55
CA LEU A 227 1.63 2.66 20.37
C LEU A 227 1.40 4.17 20.52
N CYS A 228 0.16 4.62 20.58
CA CYS A 228 -0.21 6.02 20.87
C CYS A 228 -1.50 6.07 21.70
N PRO A 229 -1.47 5.55 22.95
CA PRO A 229 -2.66 5.41 23.78
C PRO A 229 -3.30 6.74 24.16
N ASP A 230 -2.57 7.83 24.06
CA ASP A 230 -3.06 9.18 24.33
C ASP A 230 -3.89 9.78 23.20
N VAL A 231 -3.86 9.18 21.99
CA VAL A 231 -4.67 9.63 20.85
C VAL A 231 -6.04 8.98 20.92
N PRO A 232 -7.13 9.76 21.17
CA PRO A 232 -8.47 9.20 21.25
C PRO A 232 -8.95 8.72 19.87
N THR A 233 -9.81 7.70 19.84
CA THR A 233 -10.45 7.29 18.60
C THR A 233 -11.54 8.29 18.17
N PHE A 234 -11.94 8.28 16.89
CA PHE A 234 -13.10 9.04 16.45
C PHE A 234 -14.37 8.56 17.15
N ILE A 235 -14.49 7.26 17.39
CA ILE A 235 -15.66 6.65 18.07
C ILE A 235 -15.79 7.18 19.48
N GLU A 236 -14.70 7.26 20.26
CA GLU A 236 -14.68 7.86 21.60
C GLU A 236 -15.11 9.34 21.59
N GLN A 237 -14.88 10.05 20.49
CA GLN A 237 -15.25 11.45 20.32
C GLN A 237 -16.63 11.64 19.69
N GLY A 238 -17.42 10.55 19.53
CA GLY A 238 -18.79 10.59 19.00
C GLY A 238 -18.92 10.59 17.47
N TYR A 239 -17.83 10.34 16.75
CA TYR A 239 -17.84 10.25 15.29
C TYR A 239 -17.74 8.79 14.83
N ALA A 240 -18.69 8.33 14.03
CA ALA A 240 -18.70 6.98 13.46
C ALA A 240 -17.70 6.87 12.28
N ILE A 241 -16.41 7.04 12.56
CA ILE A 241 -15.32 6.92 11.58
C ILE A 241 -14.41 5.78 12.02
N GLU A 242 -14.34 4.75 11.17
CA GLU A 242 -13.30 3.74 11.16
C GLU A 242 -12.57 3.89 9.80
N SER A 243 -11.29 4.16 9.82
CA SER A 243 -10.53 4.47 8.62
C SER A 243 -9.06 4.09 8.78
N GLY A 244 -8.53 3.40 7.79
CA GLY A 244 -7.14 2.97 7.76
C GLY A 244 -6.75 2.41 6.41
N LYS A 245 -5.58 1.84 6.35
CA LYS A 245 -4.98 1.27 5.14
C LYS A 245 -4.57 -0.17 5.38
N TYR A 246 -5.07 -1.08 4.57
CA TYR A 246 -4.45 -2.39 4.45
C TYR A 246 -3.30 -2.30 3.46
N ARG A 247 -2.14 -2.84 3.83
CA ARG A 247 -1.03 -3.00 2.91
C ARG A 247 -0.70 -4.45 2.72
N GLY A 248 -0.48 -4.81 1.47
CA GLY A 248 -0.14 -6.17 1.07
C GLY A 248 0.67 -6.18 -0.22
N LEU A 249 0.76 -7.34 -0.81
CA LEU A 249 1.49 -7.59 -2.03
C LEU A 249 0.58 -8.22 -3.09
N ALA A 250 0.86 -7.90 -4.35
CA ALA A 250 0.26 -8.55 -5.50
C ALA A 250 1.31 -8.79 -6.60
N THR A 251 0.98 -9.68 -7.51
CA THR A 251 1.76 -9.98 -8.72
C THR A 251 0.93 -9.62 -9.96
N PRO A 252 1.54 -9.50 -11.14
CA PRO A 252 0.81 -9.64 -12.37
C PRO A 252 0.00 -10.94 -12.38
N GLN A 253 -1.09 -11.00 -13.16
CA GLN A 253 -1.84 -12.24 -13.35
C GLN A 253 -0.98 -13.32 -14.00
N ASN A 254 -1.31 -14.60 -13.73
CA ASN A 254 -0.77 -15.76 -14.43
C ASN A 254 0.75 -15.97 -14.27
N ILE A 255 1.34 -15.62 -13.11
CA ILE A 255 2.70 -16.07 -12.82
C ILE A 255 2.75 -17.60 -12.71
N PRO A 256 3.91 -18.26 -12.95
CA PRO A 256 4.04 -19.71 -12.81
C PRO A 256 3.59 -20.19 -11.42
N ALA A 257 2.91 -21.34 -11.37
CA ALA A 257 2.38 -21.88 -10.12
C ALA A 257 3.48 -22.15 -9.07
N GLU A 258 4.64 -22.61 -9.51
CA GLU A 258 5.82 -22.81 -8.65
C GLU A 258 6.28 -21.50 -8.01
N ALA A 259 6.41 -20.44 -8.81
CA ALA A 259 6.78 -19.10 -8.30
C ALA A 259 5.75 -18.57 -7.30
N ARG A 260 4.46 -18.76 -7.58
CA ARG A 260 3.39 -18.37 -6.67
C ARG A 260 3.47 -19.10 -5.34
N GLN A 261 3.59 -20.41 -5.38
CA GLN A 261 3.69 -21.24 -4.18
C GLN A 261 4.92 -20.88 -3.33
N TYR A 262 6.06 -20.69 -3.98
CA TYR A 262 7.29 -20.25 -3.31
C TYR A 262 7.07 -18.92 -2.60
N LEU A 263 6.56 -17.89 -3.31
CA LEU A 263 6.32 -16.56 -2.74
C LEU A 263 5.33 -16.60 -1.57
N GLU A 264 4.20 -17.28 -1.71
CA GLU A 264 3.19 -17.40 -0.65
C GLU A 264 3.78 -18.07 0.59
N THR A 265 4.55 -19.16 0.42
CA THR A 265 5.20 -19.86 1.52
C THR A 265 6.23 -19.00 2.23
N LYS A 266 7.11 -18.33 1.46
CA LYS A 266 8.20 -17.53 2.03
C LYS A 266 7.70 -16.26 2.70
N PHE A 267 6.68 -15.59 2.18
CA PHE A 267 6.06 -14.44 2.87
C PHE A 267 5.30 -14.87 4.13
N ALA A 268 4.64 -16.02 4.15
CA ALA A 268 4.01 -16.55 5.36
C ALA A 268 5.05 -16.84 6.45
N GLU A 269 6.15 -17.51 6.09
CA GLU A 269 7.29 -17.78 6.98
C GLU A 269 7.89 -16.47 7.55
N LEU A 270 8.17 -15.49 6.69
CA LEU A 270 8.72 -14.20 7.08
C LEU A 270 7.78 -13.46 8.04
N CYS A 271 6.48 -13.40 7.72
CA CYS A 271 5.48 -12.70 8.53
C CYS A 271 5.21 -13.38 9.87
N ALA A 272 5.45 -14.69 9.98
CA ALA A 272 5.37 -15.43 11.25
C ALA A 272 6.59 -15.20 12.17
N ASN A 273 7.68 -14.63 11.66
CA ASN A 273 8.89 -14.38 12.46
C ASN A 273 8.62 -13.34 13.55
N PRO A 274 8.84 -13.66 14.85
CA PRO A 274 8.58 -12.74 15.96
C PRO A 274 9.38 -11.43 15.90
N GLU A 275 10.63 -11.47 15.43
CA GLU A 275 11.45 -10.28 15.29
C GLU A 275 10.96 -9.36 14.17
N TYR A 276 10.43 -9.93 13.06
CA TYR A 276 9.76 -9.16 12.03
C TYR A 276 8.51 -8.48 12.59
N GLN A 277 7.64 -9.22 13.29
CA GLN A 277 6.42 -8.67 13.89
C GLN A 277 6.73 -7.55 14.89
N LYS A 278 7.76 -7.74 15.73
CA LYS A 278 8.24 -6.71 16.66
C LYS A 278 8.74 -5.47 15.91
N ALA A 279 9.52 -5.64 14.84
CA ALA A 279 10.02 -4.54 14.02
C ALA A 279 8.87 -3.79 13.32
N VAL A 280 7.86 -4.50 12.81
CA VAL A 280 6.64 -3.93 12.23
C VAL A 280 5.91 -3.09 13.27
N LYS A 281 5.63 -3.61 14.47
CA LYS A 281 4.99 -2.86 15.56
C LYS A 281 5.80 -1.62 15.93
N SER A 282 7.11 -1.75 16.13
CA SER A 282 7.99 -0.62 16.47
C SER A 282 8.03 0.46 15.40
N SER A 283 7.64 0.16 14.16
CA SER A 283 7.52 1.14 13.07
C SER A 283 6.16 1.83 13.00
N GLY A 284 5.27 1.54 13.94
CA GLY A 284 3.91 2.09 13.98
C GLY A 284 2.89 1.38 13.09
N LEU A 285 3.23 0.21 12.58
CA LEU A 285 2.33 -0.63 11.78
C LEU A 285 1.78 -1.78 12.62
N MET A 286 0.55 -2.21 12.34
CA MET A 286 -0.03 -3.41 12.96
C MET A 286 0.24 -4.62 12.07
N PRO A 287 0.99 -5.63 12.53
CA PRO A 287 1.13 -6.89 11.80
C PRO A 287 -0.24 -7.55 11.61
N GLN A 288 -0.60 -7.82 10.37
CA GLN A 288 -1.88 -8.44 10.03
C GLN A 288 -1.74 -9.28 8.77
N PHE A 289 -1.02 -10.40 8.91
CA PHE A 289 -0.83 -11.31 7.79
C PHE A 289 -2.16 -11.92 7.33
N GLN A 290 -2.37 -11.93 6.01
CA GLN A 290 -3.48 -12.55 5.32
C GLN A 290 -2.94 -13.37 4.15
N THR A 291 -3.48 -14.58 3.93
CA THR A 291 -3.18 -15.33 2.69
C THR A 291 -3.66 -14.57 1.45
N GLY A 292 -3.13 -14.89 0.27
CA GLY A 292 -3.55 -14.25 -0.98
C GLY A 292 -5.07 -14.32 -1.21
N LYS A 293 -5.70 -15.46 -0.86
CA LYS A 293 -7.16 -15.61 -0.93
C LYS A 293 -7.87 -14.65 0.03
N ALA A 294 -7.48 -14.62 1.31
CA ALA A 294 -8.11 -13.76 2.31
C ALA A 294 -7.87 -12.26 1.98
N PHE A 295 -6.69 -11.91 1.51
CA PHE A 295 -6.40 -10.53 1.10
C PHE A 295 -7.21 -10.12 -0.15
N GLY A 296 -7.44 -11.05 -1.09
CA GLY A 296 -8.33 -10.83 -2.23
C GLY A 296 -9.77 -10.50 -1.81
N GLU A 297 -10.30 -11.17 -0.77
CA GLU A 297 -11.62 -10.83 -0.21
C GLU A 297 -11.63 -9.45 0.46
N ILE A 298 -10.55 -9.07 1.15
CA ILE A 298 -10.43 -7.71 1.70
C ILE A 298 -10.44 -6.68 0.56
N ILE A 299 -9.68 -6.90 -0.52
CA ILE A 299 -9.66 -6.01 -1.70
C ILE A 299 -11.08 -5.85 -2.28
N ARG A 300 -11.83 -6.93 -2.42
CA ARG A 300 -13.20 -6.91 -2.92
C ARG A 300 -14.12 -6.11 -1.99
N THR A 301 -14.09 -6.40 -0.70
CA THR A 301 -14.93 -5.73 0.31
C THR A 301 -14.63 -4.23 0.40
N GLU A 302 -13.36 -3.86 0.43
CA GLU A 302 -12.93 -2.46 0.42
C GLU A 302 -13.36 -1.75 -0.87
N GLY A 303 -13.33 -2.46 -2.02
CA GLY A 303 -13.82 -1.94 -3.29
C GLY A 303 -15.33 -1.65 -3.27
N GLU A 304 -16.13 -2.55 -2.71
CA GLU A 304 -17.56 -2.37 -2.55
C GLU A 304 -17.91 -1.20 -1.61
N GLN A 305 -17.16 -1.10 -0.49
CA GLN A 305 -17.34 0.01 0.45
C GLN A 305 -16.91 1.34 -0.16
N ALA A 306 -15.78 1.37 -0.86
CA ALA A 306 -15.29 2.54 -1.58
C ALA A 306 -16.34 3.03 -2.60
N LYS A 307 -16.92 2.12 -3.38
CA LYS A 307 -17.98 2.43 -4.35
C LYS A 307 -19.17 3.10 -3.66
N LYS A 308 -19.70 2.51 -2.58
CA LYS A 308 -20.81 3.08 -1.81
C LYS A 308 -20.49 4.49 -1.27
N ILE A 309 -19.27 4.70 -0.79
CA ILE A 309 -18.82 6.01 -0.32
C ILE A 309 -18.82 7.00 -1.48
N LEU A 310 -18.20 6.65 -2.61
CA LEU A 310 -18.12 7.53 -3.78
C LEU A 310 -19.49 7.89 -4.34
N GLU A 311 -20.42 6.93 -4.40
CA GLU A 311 -21.83 7.15 -4.79
C GLU A 311 -22.50 8.14 -3.83
N ALA A 312 -22.35 7.93 -2.52
CA ALA A 312 -22.92 8.81 -1.48
C ALA A 312 -22.37 10.25 -1.50
N TYR A 313 -21.19 10.45 -2.11
CA TYR A 313 -20.60 11.78 -2.31
C TYR A 313 -20.80 12.34 -3.73
N GLY A 314 -21.56 11.63 -4.60
CA GLY A 314 -21.80 12.05 -5.99
C GLY A 314 -20.54 12.07 -6.86
N LEU A 315 -19.54 11.25 -6.53
CA LEU A 315 -18.27 11.16 -7.26
C LEU A 315 -18.26 10.03 -8.31
N LEU A 316 -19.20 9.10 -8.21
CA LEU A 316 -19.52 8.14 -9.28
C LEU A 316 -20.76 8.63 -9.99
N LYS A 317 -20.70 8.62 -11.33
CA LYS A 317 -21.86 8.88 -12.20
C LYS A 317 -22.61 7.59 -12.51
#